data_1fc0d2526abb017e4701acaf2a6706d3
#
_entry.id   1fc0d2526abb017e4701acaf2a6706d3
#
_cell.length_a   1.000
_cell.length_b   1.000
_cell.length_c   1.000
_cell.angle_alpha   90.00
_cell.angle_beta   90.00
_cell.angle_gamma   90.00
#
_symmetry.space_group_name_H-M   'P 1'
#
loop_
_entity.id
_entity.type
_entity.pdbx_description
1 polymer ?
#
loop_
_entity_poly.entity_id
_entity_poly.type
_entity_poly.pdbx_seq_one_letter_code
_entity_poly.pdbx_strand_id
1 'polypeptide(L)'
;MSILIVAEHDNASLNLATLNSVTAGVAIGGDIHLLVAGESCSAVADEASQVSGVSKVLLADSAAYTHALAENVSLLIAELGATYSHILATSTSNAKNILPRAAALLDVQAISDIIEVIDTDTFKRPIYAGNVIATVKSSDAIKVLIVRGTAFDAAAVGDSSASIEAVSGSHDAGKSSFVSEEVVKSDRPKLTAAEIVISGG
;
A
#
# COMPACT_ATOMS: atom_id res chain seq x y z
N MET A 1 12.24 -7.47 -12.69
CA MET A 1 11.92 -6.32 -11.83
C MET A 1 10.66 -6.68 -11.09
N SER A 2 10.67 -6.60 -9.75
CA SER A 2 9.52 -6.97 -8.91
C SER A 2 9.08 -5.78 -8.07
N ILE A 3 7.78 -5.63 -7.92
CA ILE A 3 7.12 -4.52 -7.22
C ILE A 3 6.36 -5.11 -6.04
N LEU A 4 6.60 -4.61 -4.83
CA LEU A 4 5.84 -4.93 -3.64
C LEU A 4 4.79 -3.84 -3.42
N ILE A 5 3.53 -4.20 -3.36
CA ILE A 5 2.45 -3.28 -3.01
C ILE A 5 1.88 -3.70 -1.65
N VAL A 6 1.89 -2.78 -0.70
CA VAL A 6 1.32 -3.02 0.62
C VAL A 6 -0.19 -2.81 0.53
N ALA A 7 -0.95 -3.88 0.71
CA ALA A 7 -2.40 -3.83 0.72
C ALA A 7 -2.92 -3.16 2.00
N GLU A 8 -3.94 -2.35 1.87
CA GLU A 8 -4.70 -1.82 3.00
C GLU A 8 -5.99 -2.62 3.15
N HIS A 9 -6.34 -2.98 4.36
CA HIS A 9 -7.50 -3.82 4.68
C HIS A 9 -7.89 -3.69 6.16
N ASP A 10 -9.03 -4.26 6.51
CA ASP A 10 -9.55 -4.31 7.88
C ASP A 10 -9.52 -5.73 8.48
N ASN A 11 -8.65 -6.60 8.00
CA ASN A 11 -8.54 -8.04 8.24
C ASN A 11 -9.71 -8.88 7.66
N ALA A 12 -10.80 -8.27 7.22
CA ALA A 12 -11.97 -8.96 6.66
C ALA A 12 -12.13 -8.73 5.15
N SER A 13 -11.79 -7.53 4.67
CA SER A 13 -11.94 -7.12 3.27
C SER A 13 -10.80 -6.23 2.78
N LEU A 14 -10.47 -6.33 1.50
CA LEU A 14 -9.48 -5.49 0.84
C LEU A 14 -10.01 -4.06 0.69
N ASN A 15 -9.22 -3.07 1.05
CA ASN A 15 -9.58 -1.67 0.81
C ASN A 15 -9.45 -1.36 -0.69
N LEU A 16 -10.51 -0.84 -1.29
CA LEU A 16 -10.57 -0.51 -2.72
C LEU A 16 -9.45 0.46 -3.15
N ALA A 17 -8.96 1.31 -2.27
CA ALA A 17 -7.85 2.21 -2.55
C ALA A 17 -6.56 1.44 -2.96
N THR A 18 -6.38 0.20 -2.51
CA THR A 18 -5.25 -0.65 -2.93
C THR A 18 -5.21 -0.86 -4.44
N LEU A 19 -6.39 -0.96 -5.09
CA LEU A 19 -6.52 -1.18 -6.53
C LEU A 19 -5.88 -0.06 -7.37
N ASN A 20 -5.90 1.18 -6.87
CA ASN A 20 -5.27 2.32 -7.53
C ASN A 20 -3.73 2.20 -7.52
N SER A 21 -3.16 1.67 -6.43
CA SER A 21 -1.72 1.41 -6.36
C SER A 21 -1.29 0.25 -7.26
N VAL A 22 -2.17 -0.73 -7.50
CA VAL A 22 -1.91 -1.79 -8.48
C VAL A 22 -1.78 -1.21 -9.88
N THR A 23 -2.69 -0.31 -10.27
CA THR A 23 -2.60 0.39 -11.58
C THR A 23 -1.31 1.20 -11.72
N ALA A 24 -0.88 1.90 -10.66
CA ALA A 24 0.41 2.58 -10.65
C ALA A 24 1.58 1.59 -10.80
N GLY A 25 1.52 0.43 -10.15
CA GLY A 25 2.50 -0.64 -10.29
C GLY A 25 2.54 -1.20 -11.71
N VAL A 26 1.39 -1.41 -12.35
CA VAL A 26 1.30 -1.83 -13.77
C VAL A 26 1.95 -0.80 -14.68
N ALA A 27 1.76 0.50 -14.43
CA ALA A 27 2.39 1.56 -15.21
C ALA A 27 3.92 1.60 -15.07
N ILE A 28 4.47 1.21 -13.91
CA ILE A 28 5.92 1.05 -13.71
C ILE A 28 6.43 -0.15 -14.51
N GLY A 29 5.66 -1.24 -14.56
CA GLY A 29 6.00 -2.50 -15.21
C GLY A 29 6.78 -3.46 -14.32
N GLY A 30 6.62 -4.74 -14.55
CA GLY A 30 7.25 -5.83 -13.79
C GLY A 30 6.23 -6.69 -13.04
N ASP A 31 6.72 -7.65 -12.26
CA ASP A 31 5.89 -8.55 -11.48
C ASP A 31 5.36 -7.84 -10.22
N ILE A 32 4.06 -7.84 -10.05
CA ILE A 32 3.39 -7.21 -8.90
C ILE A 32 3.04 -8.25 -7.86
N HIS A 33 3.57 -8.05 -6.66
CA HIS A 33 3.22 -8.83 -5.48
C HIS A 33 2.46 -7.95 -4.49
N LEU A 34 1.28 -8.40 -4.02
CA LEU A 34 0.54 -7.74 -2.95
C LEU A 34 0.93 -8.34 -1.60
N LEU A 35 1.31 -7.49 -0.65
CA LEU A 35 1.53 -7.88 0.74
C LEU A 35 0.24 -7.64 1.53
N VAL A 36 -0.32 -8.71 2.07
CA VAL A 36 -1.43 -8.70 3.04
C VAL A 36 -0.84 -9.05 4.40
N ALA A 37 -0.80 -8.09 5.31
CA ALA A 37 -0.26 -8.25 6.66
C ALA A 37 -1.33 -7.93 7.70
N GLY A 38 -1.81 -8.94 8.43
CA GLY A 38 -2.91 -8.82 9.38
C GLY A 38 -3.02 -10.04 10.29
N GLU A 39 -4.16 -10.22 10.92
CA GLU A 39 -4.50 -11.39 11.71
C GLU A 39 -5.80 -12.01 11.18
N SER A 40 -5.78 -13.34 10.95
CA SER A 40 -6.91 -14.07 10.37
C SER A 40 -7.40 -13.46 9.04
N CYS A 41 -6.46 -13.00 8.21
CA CYS A 41 -6.74 -12.19 7.02
C CYS A 41 -6.66 -12.98 5.70
N SER A 42 -6.84 -14.30 5.73
CA SER A 42 -6.84 -15.15 4.54
C SER A 42 -7.90 -14.75 3.51
N ALA A 43 -9.10 -14.31 3.95
CA ALA A 43 -10.14 -13.82 3.05
C ALA A 43 -9.68 -12.59 2.24
N VAL A 44 -8.90 -11.71 2.87
CA VAL A 44 -8.30 -10.56 2.17
C VAL A 44 -7.29 -11.01 1.13
N ALA A 45 -6.50 -12.05 1.43
CA ALA A 45 -5.54 -12.60 0.46
C ALA A 45 -6.27 -13.25 -0.73
N ASP A 46 -7.41 -13.91 -0.50
CA ASP A 46 -8.25 -14.44 -1.57
C ASP A 46 -8.79 -13.32 -2.47
N GLU A 47 -9.32 -12.23 -1.92
CA GLU A 47 -9.73 -11.05 -2.67
C GLU A 47 -8.56 -10.42 -3.44
N ALA A 48 -7.41 -10.25 -2.79
CA ALA A 48 -6.19 -9.70 -3.39
C ALA A 48 -5.70 -10.55 -4.57
N SER A 49 -5.87 -11.86 -4.52
CA SER A 49 -5.46 -12.78 -5.60
C SER A 49 -6.27 -12.60 -6.89
N GLN A 50 -7.47 -12.02 -6.80
CA GLN A 50 -8.36 -11.78 -7.93
C GLN A 50 -8.12 -10.44 -8.61
N VAL A 51 -7.19 -9.62 -8.12
CA VAL A 51 -6.90 -8.30 -8.68
C VAL A 51 -6.06 -8.44 -9.94
N SER A 52 -6.55 -7.86 -11.04
CA SER A 52 -5.86 -7.89 -12.33
C SER A 52 -4.50 -7.18 -12.25
N GLY A 53 -3.48 -7.81 -12.81
CA GLY A 53 -2.10 -7.31 -12.79
C GLY A 53 -1.28 -7.82 -11.61
N VAL A 54 -1.90 -8.45 -10.61
CA VAL A 54 -1.19 -9.10 -9.49
C VAL A 54 -0.76 -10.49 -9.91
N SER A 55 0.52 -10.81 -9.71
CA SER A 55 1.10 -12.14 -10.00
C SER A 55 1.21 -13.01 -8.77
N LYS A 56 1.32 -12.41 -7.58
CA LYS A 56 1.46 -13.11 -6.30
C LYS A 56 0.88 -12.30 -5.15
N VAL A 57 0.33 -12.99 -4.16
CA VAL A 57 -0.04 -12.42 -2.86
C VAL A 57 0.87 -13.01 -1.80
N LEU A 58 1.48 -12.16 -1.00
CA LEU A 58 2.27 -12.52 0.18
C LEU A 58 1.37 -12.36 1.41
N LEU A 59 1.05 -13.45 2.07
CA LEU A 59 0.21 -13.45 3.27
C LEU A 59 1.07 -13.55 4.52
N ALA A 60 1.12 -12.47 5.29
CA ALA A 60 1.74 -12.39 6.62
C ALA A 60 0.65 -12.37 7.70
N ASP A 61 0.16 -13.56 8.05
CA ASP A 61 -0.91 -13.73 9.05
C ASP A 61 -0.30 -13.91 10.45
N SER A 62 -0.39 -12.88 11.27
CA SER A 62 0.15 -12.86 12.62
C SER A 62 -0.53 -11.83 13.50
N ALA A 63 -0.73 -12.16 14.79
CA ALA A 63 -1.24 -11.24 15.80
C ALA A 63 -0.42 -9.92 15.93
N ALA A 64 0.85 -9.93 15.54
CA ALA A 64 1.69 -8.73 15.52
C ALA A 64 1.18 -7.66 14.53
N TYR A 65 0.35 -8.05 13.56
CA TYR A 65 -0.16 -7.17 12.50
C TYR A 65 -1.65 -6.85 12.61
N THR A 66 -2.35 -7.33 13.64
CA THR A 66 -3.81 -7.16 13.85
C THR A 66 -4.29 -5.73 13.64
N HIS A 67 -3.55 -4.76 14.19
CA HIS A 67 -3.89 -3.33 14.16
C HIS A 67 -2.99 -2.50 13.23
N ALA A 68 -2.25 -3.16 12.34
CA ALA A 68 -1.35 -2.52 11.37
C ALA A 68 -0.43 -1.46 11.99
N LEU A 69 0.10 -1.73 13.20
CA LEU A 69 1.03 -0.81 13.86
C LEU A 69 2.24 -0.57 12.95
N ALA A 70 2.53 0.71 12.68
CA ALA A 70 3.54 1.10 11.72
C ALA A 70 4.93 0.57 12.08
N GLU A 71 5.25 0.48 13.37
CA GLU A 71 6.52 -0.04 13.87
C GLU A 71 6.70 -1.52 13.52
N ASN A 72 5.64 -2.30 13.55
CA ASN A 72 5.68 -3.73 13.26
C ASN A 72 5.67 -3.99 11.75
N VAL A 73 4.71 -3.38 11.04
CA VAL A 73 4.54 -3.58 9.58
C VAL A 73 5.75 -3.06 8.80
N SER A 74 6.37 -1.95 9.23
CA SER A 74 7.57 -1.42 8.56
C SER A 74 8.78 -2.33 8.64
N LEU A 75 8.92 -3.14 9.71
CA LEU A 75 9.99 -4.14 9.82
C LEU A 75 9.78 -5.26 8.81
N LEU A 76 8.56 -5.76 8.67
CA LEU A 76 8.20 -6.76 7.66
C LEU A 76 8.47 -6.24 6.24
N ILE A 77 8.04 -5.00 5.95
CA ILE A 77 8.28 -4.38 4.65
C ILE A 77 9.77 -4.22 4.38
N ALA A 78 10.57 -3.82 5.37
CA ALA A 78 12.00 -3.67 5.20
C ALA A 78 12.71 -5.02 4.93
N GLU A 79 12.28 -6.09 5.60
CA GLU A 79 12.81 -7.43 5.37
C GLU A 79 12.49 -7.92 3.96
N LEU A 80 11.22 -7.91 3.56
CA LEU A 80 10.78 -8.36 2.25
C LEU A 80 11.29 -7.44 1.14
N GLY A 81 11.17 -6.13 1.38
CA GLY A 81 11.41 -5.07 0.41
C GLY A 81 12.83 -5.02 -0.12
N ALA A 82 13.81 -5.54 0.63
CA ALA A 82 15.21 -5.60 0.20
C ALA A 82 15.43 -6.35 -1.12
N THR A 83 14.48 -7.21 -1.52
CA THR A 83 14.53 -7.98 -2.77
C THR A 83 13.71 -7.38 -3.91
N TYR A 84 13.02 -6.27 -3.66
CA TYR A 84 12.15 -5.58 -4.61
C TYR A 84 12.82 -4.31 -5.16
N SER A 85 12.47 -3.96 -6.38
CA SER A 85 12.90 -2.69 -6.98
C SER A 85 12.00 -1.51 -6.58
N HIS A 86 10.73 -1.80 -6.27
CA HIS A 86 9.75 -0.79 -5.90
C HIS A 86 8.89 -1.31 -4.75
N ILE A 87 8.51 -0.39 -3.85
CA ILE A 87 7.57 -0.63 -2.75
C ILE A 87 6.51 0.47 -2.82
N LEU A 88 5.24 0.09 -2.98
CA LEU A 88 4.14 1.02 -3.15
C LEU A 88 3.09 0.84 -2.06
N ALA A 89 2.40 1.93 -1.70
CA ALA A 89 1.11 1.88 -1.03
C ALA A 89 0.28 3.12 -1.41
N THR A 90 -1.05 3.03 -1.26
CA THR A 90 -1.94 4.16 -1.50
C THR A 90 -1.78 5.22 -0.41
N SER A 91 -1.91 6.49 -0.77
CA SER A 91 -1.72 7.68 0.09
C SER A 91 -2.82 7.81 1.15
N THR A 92 -2.90 6.84 2.05
CA THR A 92 -3.74 6.84 3.25
C THR A 92 -2.96 7.29 4.47
N SER A 93 -3.61 7.52 5.58
CA SER A 93 -2.95 7.84 6.86
C SER A 93 -2.02 6.71 7.30
N ASN A 94 -2.44 5.46 7.09
CA ASN A 94 -1.65 4.27 7.40
C ASN A 94 -0.37 4.20 6.58
N ALA A 95 -0.49 4.27 5.25
CA ALA A 95 0.67 4.21 4.36
C ALA A 95 1.65 5.35 4.61
N LYS A 96 1.16 6.57 4.92
CA LYS A 96 1.99 7.73 5.28
C LYS A 96 2.74 7.56 6.60
N ASN A 97 2.27 6.68 7.48
CA ASN A 97 2.95 6.32 8.71
C ASN A 97 3.95 5.17 8.49
N ILE A 98 3.57 4.16 7.71
CA ILE A 98 4.34 2.92 7.53
C ILE A 98 5.50 3.11 6.54
N LEU A 99 5.23 3.60 5.33
CA LEU A 99 6.23 3.60 4.25
C LEU A 99 7.44 4.50 4.48
N PRO A 100 7.33 5.72 5.06
CA PRO A 100 8.52 6.52 5.34
C PRO A 100 9.45 5.85 6.37
N ARG A 101 8.88 5.11 7.32
CA ARG A 101 9.66 4.32 8.28
C ARG A 101 10.34 3.13 7.60
N ALA A 102 9.64 2.40 6.73
CA ALA A 102 10.24 1.31 5.96
C ALA A 102 11.36 1.82 5.05
N ALA A 103 11.18 2.98 4.39
CA ALA A 103 12.20 3.62 3.58
C ALA A 103 13.45 3.95 4.39
N ALA A 104 13.27 4.53 5.58
CA ALA A 104 14.39 4.83 6.49
C ALA A 104 15.15 3.56 6.94
N LEU A 105 14.45 2.44 7.16
CA LEU A 105 15.06 1.15 7.50
C LEU A 105 15.84 0.55 6.31
N LEU A 106 15.43 0.86 5.09
CA LEU A 106 16.10 0.43 3.85
C LEU A 106 17.20 1.42 3.38
N ASP A 107 17.40 2.53 4.11
CA ASP A 107 18.33 3.62 3.77
C ASP A 107 18.04 4.26 2.39
N VAL A 108 16.74 4.45 2.08
CA VAL A 108 16.27 5.08 0.84
C VAL A 108 15.24 6.18 1.12
N GLN A 109 14.91 6.99 0.09
CA GLN A 109 13.95 8.07 0.20
C GLN A 109 12.53 7.62 -0.21
N ALA A 110 11.52 8.00 0.57
CA ALA A 110 10.13 7.84 0.16
C ALA A 110 9.68 9.03 -0.70
N ILE A 111 9.08 8.74 -1.87
CA ILE A 111 8.44 9.75 -2.72
C ILE A 111 6.95 9.71 -2.44
N SER A 112 6.44 10.73 -1.78
CA SER A 112 5.04 10.80 -1.39
C SER A 112 4.15 11.41 -2.46
N ASP A 113 2.93 10.88 -2.54
CA ASP A 113 1.80 11.48 -3.25
C ASP A 113 2.00 11.58 -4.76
N ILE A 114 2.57 10.52 -5.38
CA ILE A 114 2.77 10.47 -6.83
C ILE A 114 1.43 10.44 -7.56
N ILE A 115 1.34 11.19 -8.67
CA ILE A 115 0.15 11.30 -9.50
C ILE A 115 0.35 10.77 -10.92
N GLU A 116 1.58 10.49 -11.32
CA GLU A 116 1.90 9.97 -12.64
C GLU A 116 3.23 9.22 -12.60
N VAL A 117 3.30 8.12 -13.32
CA VAL A 117 4.52 7.37 -13.58
C VAL A 117 5.02 7.78 -14.98
N ILE A 118 6.22 8.33 -15.07
CA ILE A 118 6.87 8.69 -16.35
C ILE A 118 7.76 7.55 -16.82
N ASP A 119 8.51 6.98 -15.87
CA ASP A 119 9.48 5.92 -16.10
C ASP A 119 9.64 5.11 -14.80
N THR A 120 10.42 4.05 -14.82
CA THR A 120 10.69 3.19 -13.66
C THR A 120 11.32 3.92 -12.47
N ASP A 121 11.95 5.07 -12.69
CA ASP A 121 12.62 5.86 -11.67
C ASP A 121 12.15 7.33 -11.59
N THR A 122 11.18 7.71 -12.44
CA THR A 122 10.77 9.11 -12.62
C THR A 122 9.26 9.25 -12.46
N PHE A 123 8.83 10.15 -11.57
CA PHE A 123 7.45 10.31 -11.14
C PHE A 123 7.05 11.77 -11.07
N LYS A 124 5.76 12.08 -11.27
CA LYS A 124 5.22 13.42 -10.97
C LYS A 124 4.50 13.42 -9.63
N ARG A 125 4.69 14.52 -8.90
CA ARG A 125 4.00 14.77 -7.64
C ARG A 125 3.67 16.25 -7.46
N PRO A 126 2.55 16.59 -6.81
CA PRO A 126 2.26 17.97 -6.45
C PRO A 126 3.13 18.41 -5.25
N ILE A 127 3.53 19.65 -5.30
CA ILE A 127 4.24 20.37 -4.21
C ILE A 127 3.58 21.73 -4.01
N TYR A 128 3.95 22.47 -2.96
CA TYR A 128 3.34 23.75 -2.61
C TYR A 128 1.82 23.71 -2.58
N ALA A 129 1.26 22.74 -1.82
CA ALA A 129 -0.18 22.54 -1.70
C ALA A 129 -0.91 22.31 -3.06
N GLY A 130 -0.22 21.74 -4.04
CA GLY A 130 -0.77 21.44 -5.37
C GLY A 130 -0.59 22.53 -6.42
N ASN A 131 -0.01 23.69 -6.06
CA ASN A 131 0.21 24.78 -7.02
C ASN A 131 1.28 24.48 -8.07
N VAL A 132 2.18 23.51 -7.79
CA VAL A 132 3.27 23.12 -8.68
C VAL A 132 3.30 21.59 -8.79
N ILE A 133 3.51 21.10 -10.00
CA ILE A 133 3.78 19.69 -10.25
C ILE A 133 5.28 19.51 -10.48
N ALA A 134 5.94 18.78 -9.58
CA ALA A 134 7.34 18.44 -9.71
C ALA A 134 7.50 17.09 -10.41
N THR A 135 8.46 17.02 -11.34
CA THR A 135 8.98 15.75 -11.85
C THR A 135 10.19 15.37 -11.01
N VAL A 136 10.12 14.22 -10.35
CA VAL A 136 11.15 13.71 -9.44
C VAL A 136 11.74 12.44 -10.00
N LYS A 137 13.06 12.36 -10.05
CA LYS A 137 13.81 11.15 -10.39
C LYS A 137 14.53 10.62 -9.17
N SER A 138 14.32 9.33 -8.84
CA SER A 138 15.04 8.66 -7.74
C SER A 138 16.25 7.92 -8.28
N SER A 139 17.40 8.13 -7.63
CA SER A 139 18.62 7.34 -7.87
C SER A 139 18.77 6.15 -6.92
N ASP A 140 17.86 5.99 -5.96
CA ASP A 140 17.92 4.92 -4.97
C ASP A 140 17.77 3.55 -5.64
N ALA A 141 18.34 2.52 -5.05
CA ALA A 141 18.21 1.15 -5.55
C ALA A 141 16.76 0.66 -5.46
N ILE A 142 16.07 1.01 -4.37
CA ILE A 142 14.67 0.67 -4.11
C ILE A 142 13.86 1.97 -4.10
N LYS A 143 12.81 2.05 -4.91
CA LYS A 143 11.90 3.20 -4.97
C LYS A 143 10.73 2.97 -4.02
N VAL A 144 10.61 3.77 -2.97
CA VAL A 144 9.46 3.72 -2.05
C VAL A 144 8.49 4.83 -2.42
N LEU A 145 7.28 4.44 -2.85
CA LEU A 145 6.30 5.33 -3.47
C LEU A 145 4.97 5.32 -2.71
N ILE A 146 4.46 6.49 -2.36
CA ILE A 146 3.12 6.65 -1.81
C ILE A 146 2.24 7.21 -2.93
N VAL A 147 1.25 6.43 -3.37
CA VAL A 147 0.45 6.67 -4.57
C VAL A 147 -0.81 7.48 -4.23
N ARG A 148 -1.05 8.59 -4.90
CA ARG A 148 -2.33 9.30 -4.80
C ARG A 148 -3.42 8.50 -5.52
N GLY A 149 -4.28 7.78 -4.78
CA GLY A 149 -5.30 6.90 -5.36
C GLY A 149 -6.19 7.59 -6.40
N THR A 150 -6.61 8.83 -6.15
CA THR A 150 -7.47 9.58 -7.08
C THR A 150 -6.82 9.94 -8.43
N ALA A 151 -5.52 9.70 -8.60
CA ALA A 151 -4.82 9.97 -9.85
C ALA A 151 -4.68 8.73 -10.75
N PHE A 152 -5.07 7.56 -10.27
CA PHE A 152 -5.02 6.30 -11.00
C PHE A 152 -6.38 5.61 -10.93
N ASP A 153 -6.80 5.00 -12.02
CA ASP A 153 -8.01 4.18 -12.03
C ASP A 153 -7.83 2.93 -11.15
N ALA A 154 -8.92 2.40 -10.61
CA ALA A 154 -8.89 1.16 -9.88
C ALA A 154 -8.63 -0.02 -10.82
N ALA A 155 -7.72 -0.93 -10.45
CA ALA A 155 -7.53 -2.18 -11.18
C ALA A 155 -8.80 -3.04 -11.14
N ALA A 156 -9.07 -3.77 -12.22
CA ALA A 156 -10.21 -4.68 -12.29
C ALA A 156 -10.04 -5.87 -11.33
N VAL A 157 -11.16 -6.43 -10.88
CA VAL A 157 -11.20 -7.60 -9.98
C VAL A 157 -12.08 -8.69 -10.61
N GLY A 158 -11.68 -9.93 -10.48
CA GLY A 158 -12.52 -11.10 -10.81
C GLY A 158 -11.96 -12.06 -11.86
N ASP A 159 -11.06 -11.61 -12.74
CA ASP A 159 -10.53 -12.42 -13.85
C ASP A 159 -9.08 -12.92 -13.60
N SER A 160 -8.53 -12.67 -12.43
CA SER A 160 -7.17 -13.05 -12.04
C SER A 160 -7.20 -14.16 -10.97
N SER A 161 -6.12 -14.91 -10.90
CA SER A 161 -5.90 -15.94 -9.87
C SER A 161 -4.41 -15.99 -9.57
N ALA A 162 -3.94 -14.99 -8.81
CA ALA A 162 -2.56 -14.95 -8.33
C ALA A 162 -2.30 -16.04 -7.28
N SER A 163 -1.09 -16.57 -7.23
CA SER A 163 -0.70 -17.51 -6.17
C SER A 163 -0.61 -16.81 -4.83
N ILE A 164 -1.10 -17.46 -3.77
CA ILE A 164 -0.96 -16.98 -2.39
C ILE A 164 0.21 -17.74 -1.74
N GLU A 165 1.18 -17.00 -1.22
CA GLU A 165 2.35 -17.53 -0.53
C GLU A 165 2.37 -17.01 0.91
N ALA A 166 2.40 -17.93 1.87
CA ALA A 166 2.54 -17.56 3.27
C ALA A 166 3.97 -17.08 3.54
N VAL A 167 4.08 -15.91 4.17
CA VAL A 167 5.35 -15.33 4.60
C VAL A 167 5.55 -15.60 6.08
N SER A 168 6.65 -16.25 6.41
CA SER A 168 7.06 -16.44 7.81
C SER A 168 7.75 -15.18 8.31
N GLY A 169 7.18 -14.52 9.28
CA GLY A 169 7.79 -13.35 9.93
C GLY A 169 6.75 -12.70 10.83
N SER A 170 7.04 -12.65 12.11
CA SER A 170 6.24 -11.90 13.08
C SER A 170 7.17 -10.89 13.72
N HIS A 171 6.99 -9.62 13.37
CA HIS A 171 7.79 -8.54 13.92
C HIS A 171 7.00 -7.77 14.95
N ASP A 172 7.43 -7.84 16.20
CA ASP A 172 6.99 -6.94 17.25
C ASP A 172 8.15 -6.03 17.65
N ALA A 173 8.03 -4.76 17.31
CA ALA A 173 9.02 -3.75 17.62
C ALA A 173 9.06 -3.39 19.12
N GLY A 174 8.02 -3.74 19.89
CA GLY A 174 7.88 -3.38 21.29
C GLY A 174 7.88 -1.87 21.57
N LYS A 175 7.53 -1.05 20.57
CA LYS A 175 7.60 0.42 20.64
C LYS A 175 6.25 1.05 20.92
N SER A 176 5.18 0.43 20.42
CA SER A 176 3.79 0.88 20.58
C SER A 176 2.90 -0.33 20.82
N SER A 177 1.74 -0.08 21.42
CA SER A 177 0.71 -1.09 21.62
C SER A 177 -0.65 -0.49 21.33
N PHE A 178 -1.53 -1.29 20.74
CA PHE A 178 -2.91 -0.90 20.57
C PHE A 178 -3.61 -0.90 21.94
N VAL A 179 -4.36 0.15 22.23
CA VAL A 179 -5.12 0.28 23.49
C VAL A 179 -6.61 0.08 23.22
N SER A 180 -7.17 0.91 22.36
CA SER A 180 -8.59 0.85 21.99
C SER A 180 -8.86 1.76 20.78
N GLU A 181 -9.97 1.52 20.10
CA GLU A 181 -10.54 2.42 19.11
C GLU A 181 -12.04 2.60 19.38
N GLU A 182 -12.54 3.78 19.10
CA GLU A 182 -13.96 4.06 19.08
C GLU A 182 -14.40 4.33 17.63
N VAL A 183 -15.17 3.41 17.07
CA VAL A 183 -15.68 3.53 15.71
C VAL A 183 -17.14 3.96 15.75
N VAL A 184 -17.43 5.14 15.23
CA VAL A 184 -18.81 5.59 15.05
C VAL A 184 -19.45 4.78 13.94
N LYS A 185 -20.41 3.92 14.28
CA LYS A 185 -21.23 3.22 13.29
C LYS A 185 -22.15 4.22 12.59
N SER A 186 -22.06 4.31 11.29
CA SER A 186 -22.88 5.17 10.46
C SER A 186 -23.50 4.34 9.34
N ASP A 187 -24.77 4.58 9.05
CA ASP A 187 -25.45 4.00 7.90
C ASP A 187 -25.04 4.67 6.56
N ARG A 188 -24.19 5.70 6.65
CA ARG A 188 -23.67 6.40 5.47
C ARG A 188 -22.40 5.72 4.97
N PRO A 189 -22.14 5.74 3.64
CA PRO A 189 -20.87 5.30 3.10
C PRO A 189 -19.68 6.00 3.77
N LYS A 190 -18.57 5.30 3.94
CA LYS A 190 -17.32 5.94 4.36
C LYS A 190 -16.96 7.03 3.34
N LEU A 191 -16.46 8.18 3.79
CA LEU A 191 -16.11 9.30 2.91
C LEU A 191 -15.18 8.89 1.75
N THR A 192 -14.25 7.99 2.03
CA THR A 192 -13.27 7.47 1.07
C THR A 192 -13.87 6.49 0.05
N ALA A 193 -15.09 5.98 0.28
CA ALA A 193 -15.80 5.05 -0.60
C ALA A 193 -17.08 5.65 -1.19
N ALA A 194 -17.38 6.93 -0.90
CA ALA A 194 -18.54 7.61 -1.42
C ALA A 194 -18.32 8.05 -2.88
N GLU A 195 -19.21 7.66 -3.79
CA GLU A 195 -19.17 8.09 -5.20
C GLU A 195 -19.44 9.59 -5.36
N ILE A 196 -20.27 10.16 -4.49
CA ILE A 196 -20.66 11.58 -4.51
C ILE A 196 -20.45 12.16 -3.12
N VAL A 197 -19.65 13.21 -3.05
CA VAL A 197 -19.39 13.96 -1.81
C VAL A 197 -19.86 15.40 -2.01
N ILE A 198 -20.75 15.88 -1.13
CA ILE A 198 -21.18 17.26 -1.08
C ILE A 198 -20.64 17.86 0.21
N SER A 199 -19.83 18.90 0.09
CA SER A 199 -19.32 19.64 1.23
C SER A 199 -19.62 21.14 1.09
N GLY A 200 -19.75 21.81 2.23
CA GLY A 200 -19.93 23.24 2.31
C GLY A 200 -19.11 23.81 3.45
N GLY A 201 -18.69 25.05 3.32
CA GLY A 201 -17.96 25.80 4.33
C GLY A 201 -18.43 27.24 4.38
#